data_8c2f2da0b4f4f71bd37dad2e0cfb5cf8
#
_entry.id   8c2f2da0b4f4f71bd37dad2e0cfb5cf8
#
_cell.length_a   1.000
_cell.length_b   1.000
_cell.length_c   1.000
_cell.angle_alpha   90.00
_cell.angle_beta   90.00
_cell.angle_gamma   90.00
#
_symmetry.space_group_name_H-M   'P 1'
#
loop_
_entity.id
_entity.type
_entity.pdbx_description
1 polymer ?
#
loop_
_entity_poly.entity_id
_entity_poly.type
_entity_poly.pdbx_seq_one_letter_code
_entity_poly.pdbx_strand_id
1 'polypeptide(L)'
;MYCIELHPAVRRQARFRRQNPHARYDATCLYVGSTGLDPEARFENHLRGHKGCPLVCAYGVRLRPDLFADFPAMTWEDAVATEVAYAEELRELRYAVYQN
;
A
#
# COMPACT_ATOMS: atom_id res chain seq x y z
N MET A 1 -6.37 -7.42 -4.10
CA MET A 1 -5.84 -6.22 -3.45
C MET A 1 -5.18 -6.58 -2.13
N TYR A 2 -4.16 -5.85 -1.76
CA TYR A 2 -3.43 -6.07 -0.50
C TYR A 2 -2.91 -4.75 0.05
N CYS A 3 -2.59 -4.74 1.35
CA CYS A 3 -2.01 -3.57 2.04
C CYS A 3 -0.75 -3.99 2.78
N ILE A 4 0.27 -3.15 2.70
CA ILE A 4 1.54 -3.34 3.39
C ILE A 4 1.79 -2.13 4.28
N GLU A 5 2.15 -2.36 5.53
CA GLU A 5 2.59 -1.29 6.42
C GLU A 5 4.02 -0.89 6.07
N LEU A 6 4.27 0.42 6.00
CA LEU A 6 5.55 0.98 5.67
C LEU A 6 6.17 1.65 6.90
N HIS A 7 7.50 1.59 6.97
CA HIS A 7 8.24 2.29 8.01
C HIS A 7 8.00 3.81 7.90
N PRO A 8 7.82 4.52 9.02
CA PRO A 8 7.53 5.97 9.00
C PRO A 8 8.53 6.82 8.22
N ALA A 9 9.77 6.36 8.07
CA ALA A 9 10.79 7.09 7.30
C ALA A 9 10.40 7.27 5.82
N VAL A 10 9.41 6.50 5.31
CA VAL A 10 8.90 6.67 3.94
C VAL A 10 8.36 8.09 3.71
N ARG A 11 7.95 8.80 4.76
CA ARG A 11 7.50 10.19 4.67
C ARG A 11 8.56 11.14 4.12
N ARG A 12 9.84 10.75 4.15
CA ARG A 12 10.94 11.55 3.59
C ARG A 12 10.96 11.51 2.06
N GLN A 13 10.26 10.56 1.47
CA GLN A 13 10.20 10.39 0.02
C GLN A 13 9.18 11.34 -0.59
N ALA A 14 9.63 12.14 -1.57
CA ALA A 14 8.78 13.16 -2.20
C ALA A 14 7.53 12.56 -2.83
N ARG A 15 7.65 11.40 -3.50
CA ARG A 15 6.50 10.75 -4.13
C ARG A 15 5.46 10.30 -3.12
N PHE A 16 5.89 9.87 -1.92
CA PHE A 16 4.96 9.53 -0.85
C PHE A 16 4.23 10.77 -0.35
N ARG A 17 4.96 11.86 -0.11
CA ARG A 17 4.37 13.11 0.35
C ARG A 17 3.39 13.70 -0.65
N ARG A 18 3.64 13.57 -1.95
CA ARG A 18 2.73 14.09 -2.98
C ARG A 18 1.36 13.45 -2.92
N GLN A 19 1.28 12.17 -2.56
CA GLN A 19 0.01 11.48 -2.43
C GLN A 19 -0.66 11.74 -1.07
N ASN A 20 0.07 12.32 -0.12
CA ASN A 20 -0.40 12.50 1.26
C ASN A 20 -0.11 13.91 1.77
N PRO A 21 -0.56 14.97 1.07
CA PRO A 21 -0.20 16.35 1.43
C PRO A 21 -0.76 16.81 2.78
N HIS A 22 -1.80 16.14 3.29
CA HIS A 22 -2.46 16.50 4.53
C HIS A 22 -2.28 15.45 5.63
N ALA A 23 -1.41 14.46 5.42
CA ALA A 23 -1.17 13.42 6.40
C ALA A 23 -0.50 13.99 7.64
N ARG A 24 -0.94 13.51 8.81
CA ARG A 24 -0.31 13.86 10.08
C ARG A 24 1.05 13.18 10.17
N TYR A 25 1.96 13.81 10.92
CA TYR A 25 3.31 13.26 11.09
C TYR A 25 3.33 11.90 11.80
N ASP A 26 2.29 11.58 12.57
CA ASP A 26 2.16 10.33 13.33
C ASP A 26 1.27 9.28 12.64
N ALA A 27 0.79 9.56 11.43
CA ALA A 27 -0.07 8.63 10.71
C ALA A 27 0.67 7.34 10.36
N THR A 28 -0.01 6.21 10.50
CA THR A 28 0.52 4.93 10.00
C THR A 28 0.62 4.98 8.48
N CYS A 29 1.77 4.58 7.95
CA CYS A 29 2.05 4.62 6.53
C CYS A 29 1.75 3.26 5.89
N LEU A 30 1.02 3.27 4.79
CA LEU A 30 0.58 2.07 4.09
C LEU A 30 0.87 2.14 2.60
N TYR A 31 1.02 0.98 1.98
CA TYR A 31 1.00 0.80 0.54
C TYR A 31 -0.21 -0.06 0.18
N VAL A 32 -0.95 0.37 -0.84
CA VAL A 32 -2.08 -0.40 -1.37
C VAL A 32 -1.75 -0.82 -2.80
N GLY A 33 -1.89 -2.10 -3.08
CA GLY A 33 -1.60 -2.64 -4.39
C GLY A 33 -2.52 -3.80 -4.76
N SER A 34 -2.37 -4.30 -5.99
CA SER A 34 -3.10 -5.45 -6.49
C SER A 34 -2.13 -6.50 -7.04
N THR A 35 -2.51 -7.76 -6.93
CA THR A 35 -1.70 -8.86 -7.45
C THR A 35 -2.60 -10.05 -7.80
N GLY A 36 -2.18 -10.81 -8.81
CA GLY A 36 -2.75 -12.12 -9.08
C GLY A 36 -2.09 -13.25 -8.29
N LEU A 37 -1.04 -12.90 -7.53
CA LEU A 37 -0.33 -13.84 -6.67
C LEU A 37 -0.91 -13.81 -5.27
N ASP A 38 -0.53 -14.80 -4.45
CA ASP A 38 -0.73 -14.72 -3.02
C ASP A 38 -0.08 -13.45 -2.45
N PRO A 39 -0.76 -12.67 -1.58
CA PRO A 39 -0.20 -11.44 -1.04
C PRO A 39 1.16 -11.61 -0.35
N GLU A 40 1.38 -12.72 0.35
CA GLU A 40 2.67 -12.98 0.99
C GLU A 40 3.79 -13.15 -0.04
N ALA A 41 3.52 -13.89 -1.13
CA ALA A 41 4.48 -14.07 -2.21
C ALA A 41 4.79 -12.72 -2.89
N ARG A 42 3.78 -11.89 -3.10
CA ARG A 42 3.95 -10.56 -3.68
C ARG A 42 4.76 -9.66 -2.77
N PHE A 43 4.52 -9.72 -1.46
CA PHE A 43 5.30 -8.96 -0.49
C PHE A 43 6.78 -9.36 -0.53
N GLU A 44 7.07 -10.66 -0.58
CA GLU A 44 8.44 -11.14 -0.71
C GLU A 44 9.11 -10.62 -1.98
N ASN A 45 8.36 -10.61 -3.11
CA ASN A 45 8.88 -10.07 -4.36
C ASN A 45 9.23 -8.59 -4.26
N HIS A 46 8.41 -7.81 -3.56
CA HIS A 46 8.72 -6.41 -3.28
C HIS A 46 10.02 -6.28 -2.50
N LEU A 47 10.18 -7.06 -1.44
CA LEU A 47 11.37 -7.00 -0.58
C LEU A 47 12.64 -7.40 -1.32
N ARG A 48 12.52 -8.30 -2.30
CA ARG A 48 13.65 -8.71 -3.16
C ARG A 48 13.93 -7.71 -4.27
N GLY A 49 13.06 -6.71 -4.46
CA GLY A 49 13.18 -5.80 -5.59
C GLY A 49 12.74 -6.38 -6.92
N HIS A 50 12.06 -7.54 -6.94
CA HIS A 50 11.61 -8.20 -8.16
C HIS A 50 10.28 -7.62 -8.64
N LYS A 51 10.34 -6.73 -9.64
CA LYS A 51 9.17 -6.01 -10.19
C LYS A 51 8.33 -5.34 -9.11
N GLY A 52 8.95 -4.99 -8.00
CA GLY A 52 8.27 -4.40 -6.86
C GLY A 52 8.31 -2.88 -6.87
N CYS A 53 7.50 -2.29 -6.00
CA CYS A 53 7.54 -0.85 -5.75
C CYS A 53 8.81 -0.51 -4.95
N PRO A 54 9.63 0.44 -5.40
CA PRO A 54 10.84 0.82 -4.66
C PRO A 54 10.59 1.27 -3.22
N LEU A 55 9.46 1.92 -2.96
CA LEU A 55 9.11 2.34 -1.60
C LEU A 55 8.82 1.15 -0.70
N VAL A 56 8.21 0.09 -1.23
CA VAL A 56 7.95 -1.12 -0.45
C VAL A 56 9.25 -1.88 -0.23
N CYS A 57 10.12 -1.95 -1.23
CA CYS A 57 11.43 -2.59 -1.09
C CYS A 57 12.23 -1.95 0.04
N ALA A 58 12.25 -0.62 0.10
CA ALA A 58 13.04 0.13 1.08
C ALA A 58 12.37 0.22 2.46
N TYR A 59 11.03 0.32 2.52
CA TYR A 59 10.32 0.67 3.74
C TYR A 59 9.25 -0.34 4.15
N GLY A 60 9.05 -1.42 3.41
CA GLY A 60 8.03 -2.42 3.74
C GLY A 60 8.34 -3.12 5.07
N VAL A 61 7.34 -3.16 5.95
CA VAL A 61 7.47 -3.77 7.28
C VAL A 61 6.71 -5.09 7.35
N ARG A 62 5.42 -5.07 7.00
CA ARG A 62 4.57 -6.26 7.09
C ARG A 62 3.28 -6.09 6.29
N LEU A 63 2.68 -7.20 5.92
CA LEU A 63 1.31 -7.21 5.42
C LEU A 63 0.33 -6.82 6.53
N ARG A 64 -0.77 -6.22 6.14
CA ARG A 64 -1.86 -5.85 7.03
C ARG A 64 -3.15 -6.54 6.59
N PRO A 65 -3.28 -7.86 6.84
CA PRO A 65 -4.47 -8.61 6.41
C PRO A 65 -5.76 -8.10 7.06
N ASP A 66 -5.68 -7.48 8.22
CA ASP A 66 -6.81 -6.82 8.87
C ASP A 66 -7.46 -5.75 7.97
N LEU A 67 -6.71 -5.19 7.03
CA LEU A 67 -7.19 -4.13 6.15
C LEU A 67 -7.67 -4.62 4.78
N PHE A 68 -7.43 -5.88 4.40
CA PHE A 68 -7.82 -6.34 3.07
C PHE A 68 -8.41 -7.75 3.01
N ALA A 69 -8.44 -8.50 4.11
CA ALA A 69 -8.87 -9.90 4.08
C ALA A 69 -10.32 -10.08 3.63
N ASP A 70 -11.18 -9.08 3.84
CA ASP A 70 -12.60 -9.14 3.50
C ASP A 70 -12.91 -8.81 2.03
N PHE A 71 -11.92 -8.37 1.26
CA PHE A 71 -12.15 -8.08 -0.15
C PHE A 71 -12.20 -9.38 -0.95
N PRO A 72 -13.21 -9.52 -1.84
CA PRO A 72 -13.33 -10.71 -2.68
C PRO A 72 -12.30 -10.70 -3.79
N ALA A 73 -12.12 -11.85 -4.44
CA ALA A 73 -11.35 -11.91 -5.67
C ALA A 73 -12.02 -11.03 -6.73
N MET A 74 -11.23 -10.30 -7.49
CA MET A 74 -11.72 -9.32 -8.45
C MET A 74 -11.01 -9.48 -9.79
N THR A 75 -11.63 -9.00 -10.86
CA THR A 75 -10.95 -8.82 -12.14
C THR A 75 -9.86 -7.77 -11.95
N TRP A 76 -8.89 -7.74 -12.88
CA TRP A 76 -7.82 -6.74 -12.85
C TRP A 76 -8.38 -5.30 -12.87
N GLU A 77 -9.36 -5.05 -13.72
CA GLU A 77 -9.98 -3.71 -13.85
C GLU A 77 -10.65 -3.29 -12.55
N ASP A 78 -11.43 -4.19 -11.93
CA ASP A 78 -12.11 -3.91 -10.68
C ASP A 78 -11.09 -3.72 -9.55
N ALA A 79 -10.03 -4.50 -9.54
CA ALA A 79 -8.99 -4.39 -8.53
C ALA A 79 -8.28 -3.03 -8.59
N VAL A 80 -7.97 -2.54 -9.80
CA VAL A 80 -7.33 -1.23 -9.98
C VAL A 80 -8.25 -0.10 -9.50
N ALA A 81 -9.54 -0.17 -9.86
CA ALA A 81 -10.51 0.83 -9.40
C ALA A 81 -10.70 0.78 -7.88
N THR A 82 -10.75 -0.41 -7.31
CA THR A 82 -10.88 -0.60 -5.85
C THR A 82 -9.66 -0.07 -5.12
N GLU A 83 -8.47 -0.27 -5.66
CA GLU A 83 -7.21 0.23 -5.12
C GLU A 83 -7.27 1.74 -4.90
N VAL A 84 -7.68 2.48 -5.93
CA VAL A 84 -7.80 3.94 -5.87
C VAL A 84 -8.83 4.35 -4.82
N ALA A 85 -10.02 3.76 -4.88
CA ALA A 85 -11.11 4.10 -3.96
C ALA A 85 -10.73 3.77 -2.51
N TYR A 86 -10.12 2.62 -2.28
CA TYR A 86 -9.76 2.20 -0.94
C TYR A 86 -8.60 3.03 -0.37
N ALA A 87 -7.64 3.44 -1.20
CA ALA A 87 -6.58 4.34 -0.77
C ALA A 87 -7.17 5.66 -0.24
N GLU A 88 -8.17 6.22 -0.94
CA GLU A 88 -8.85 7.42 -0.48
C GLU A 88 -9.62 7.19 0.83
N GLU A 89 -10.32 6.06 0.95
CA GLU A 89 -11.02 5.70 2.16
C GLU A 89 -10.05 5.58 3.36
N LEU A 90 -8.91 4.94 3.16
CA LEU A 90 -7.89 4.82 4.20
C LEU A 90 -7.32 6.18 4.60
N ARG A 91 -7.15 7.10 3.65
CA ARG A 91 -6.72 8.47 3.97
C ARG A 91 -7.75 9.19 4.81
N GLU A 92 -9.03 9.01 4.53
CA GLU A 92 -10.11 9.55 5.35
C GLU A 92 -10.09 8.99 6.78
N LEU A 93 -9.64 7.74 6.93
CA LEU A 93 -9.44 7.11 8.23
C LEU A 93 -8.10 7.49 8.88
N ARG A 94 -7.41 8.46 8.29
CA ARG A 94 -6.17 9.07 8.81
C ARG A 94 -4.91 8.23 8.65
N TYR A 95 -4.92 7.28 7.73
CA TYR A 95 -3.69 6.64 7.27
C TYR A 95 -3.01 7.53 6.22
N ALA A 96 -1.69 7.39 6.10
CA ALA A 96 -0.94 7.95 4.99
C ALA A 96 -0.71 6.80 3.99
N VAL A 97 -1.17 6.95 2.76
CA VAL A 97 -1.25 5.83 1.81
C VAL A 97 -0.53 6.14 0.51
N TYR A 98 0.31 5.23 0.06
CA TYR A 98 0.92 5.26 -1.26
C TYR A 98 0.31 4.18 -2.15
N GLN A 99 0.05 4.53 -3.38
CA GLN A 99 -0.50 3.65 -4.40
C GLN A 99 0.20 3.97 -5.72
N ASN A 100 0.60 2.93 -6.45
CA ASN A 100 1.20 3.12 -7.77
C ASN A 100 0.20 3.61 -8.80
#